data_47c6828ea2e0dc8adfa94c028b9472e2
#
_entry.id   47c6828ea2e0dc8adfa94c028b9472e2
#
_cell.length_a   1.000
_cell.length_b   1.000
_cell.length_c   1.000
_cell.angle_alpha   90.00
_cell.angle_beta   90.00
_cell.angle_gamma   90.00
#
_symmetry.space_group_name_H-M   'P 1'
#
loop_
_entity.id
_entity.type
_entity.pdbx_description
1 polymer ?
#
loop_
_entity_poly.entity_id
_entity_poly.type
_entity_poly.pdbx_seq_one_letter_code
_entity_poly.pdbx_strand_id
1 'polypeptide(L)'
;LAVEAATFHTPYLIENYSDYGDFCKNRLLSAFAFNGEDFVKAQKIRQTIRSKWNHFLKDFDLLVTHSQPEKTPLLDKPSSTRFMNSFNILGWPAISIPMGKDKDALPLGIQLVAKPWQEELLLRAAQTIESYS
;
A
#
# COMPACT_ATOMS: atom_id res chain seq x y z
N LEU A 1 5.15 10.00 -0.82
CA LEU A 1 3.95 9.65 -1.62
C LEU A 1 3.15 10.89 -2.04
N ALA A 2 2.68 11.76 -1.12
CA ALA A 2 1.86 12.93 -1.50
C ALA A 2 2.59 13.88 -2.45
N VAL A 3 3.83 14.24 -2.15
CA VAL A 3 4.67 15.11 -2.99
C VAL A 3 4.94 14.48 -4.36
N GLU A 4 5.30 13.19 -4.40
CA GLU A 4 5.54 12.46 -5.63
C GLU A 4 4.28 12.38 -6.50
N ALA A 5 3.13 12.08 -5.88
CA ALA A 5 1.84 12.07 -6.58
C ALA A 5 1.47 13.47 -7.12
N ALA A 6 1.63 14.52 -6.32
CA ALA A 6 1.36 15.87 -6.78
C ALA A 6 2.28 16.28 -7.94
N THR A 7 3.56 15.94 -7.89
CA THR A 7 4.50 16.22 -8.98
C THR A 7 4.03 15.61 -10.31
N PHE A 8 3.54 14.37 -10.27
CA PHE A 8 3.02 13.69 -11.45
C PHE A 8 1.69 14.28 -11.93
N HIS A 9 0.78 14.59 -11.00
CA HIS A 9 -0.58 15.02 -11.32
C HIS A 9 -0.70 16.52 -11.60
N THR A 10 0.29 17.35 -11.26
CA THR A 10 0.19 18.81 -11.41
C THR A 10 -0.19 19.28 -12.83
N PRO A 11 0.41 18.77 -13.93
CA PRO A 11 0.01 19.18 -15.28
C PRO A 11 -1.46 18.87 -15.56
N TYR A 12 -1.90 17.66 -15.23
CA TYR A 12 -3.28 17.21 -15.43
C TYR A 12 -4.27 17.97 -14.56
N LEU A 13 -3.88 18.27 -13.31
CA LEU A 13 -4.72 19.02 -12.38
C LEU A 13 -4.97 20.45 -12.85
N ILE A 14 -3.99 21.06 -13.51
CA ILE A 14 -4.13 22.42 -14.09
C ILE A 14 -5.12 22.40 -15.26
N GLU A 15 -5.02 21.41 -16.14
CA GLU A 15 -5.84 21.32 -17.36
C GLU A 15 -7.26 20.80 -17.09
N ASN A 16 -7.42 19.86 -16.15
CA ASN A 16 -8.64 19.10 -15.96
C ASN A 16 -9.10 19.10 -14.49
N TYR A 17 -9.04 20.25 -13.83
CA TYR A 17 -9.36 20.37 -12.40
C TYR A 17 -10.75 19.86 -12.02
N SER A 18 -11.74 20.05 -12.89
CA SER A 18 -13.13 19.60 -12.67
C SER A 18 -13.27 18.08 -12.64
N ASP A 19 -12.38 17.35 -13.32
CA ASP A 19 -12.47 15.90 -13.48
C ASP A 19 -11.96 15.12 -12.26
N TYR A 20 -11.24 15.82 -11.39
CA TYR A 20 -10.79 15.24 -10.13
C TYR A 20 -11.86 15.32 -9.05
N GLY A 21 -12.16 14.20 -8.39
CA GLY A 21 -13.02 14.19 -7.20
C GLY A 21 -12.38 14.95 -6.03
N ASP A 22 -13.20 15.56 -5.17
CA ASP A 22 -12.74 16.45 -4.10
C ASP A 22 -11.75 15.81 -3.14
N PHE A 23 -11.93 14.53 -2.81
CA PHE A 23 -10.98 13.79 -1.97
C PHE A 23 -9.58 13.75 -2.60
N CYS A 24 -9.50 13.46 -3.90
CA CYS A 24 -8.24 13.41 -4.64
C CYS A 24 -7.59 14.79 -4.75
N LYS A 25 -8.37 15.81 -5.10
CA LYS A 25 -7.94 17.23 -5.15
C LYS A 25 -7.29 17.65 -3.84
N ASN A 26 -8.01 17.48 -2.73
CA ASN A 26 -7.53 17.90 -1.41
C ASN A 26 -6.24 17.19 -1.02
N ARG A 27 -6.13 15.89 -1.36
CA ARG A 27 -4.93 15.12 -1.09
C ARG A 27 -3.72 15.56 -1.92
N LEU A 28 -3.93 15.89 -3.20
CA LEU A 28 -2.86 16.41 -4.06
C LEU A 28 -2.45 17.81 -3.64
N LEU A 29 -3.41 18.68 -3.35
CA LEU A 29 -3.14 20.06 -2.90
C LEU A 29 -2.41 20.10 -1.57
N SER A 30 -2.69 19.16 -0.64
CA SER A 30 -1.97 19.09 0.64
C SER A 30 -0.46 18.86 0.48
N ALA A 31 -0.01 18.32 -0.65
CA ALA A 31 1.40 18.10 -0.92
C ALA A 31 2.21 19.39 -1.04
N PHE A 32 1.59 20.49 -1.43
CA PHE A 32 2.26 21.79 -1.56
C PHE A 32 2.58 22.44 -0.19
N ALA A 33 2.04 21.90 0.91
CA ALA A 33 2.42 22.33 2.25
C ALA A 33 3.80 21.80 2.70
N PHE A 34 4.36 20.80 2.01
CA PHE A 34 5.66 20.23 2.33
C PHE A 34 6.77 20.92 1.55
N ASN A 35 7.85 21.26 2.24
CA ASN A 35 9.03 21.82 1.61
C ASN A 35 10.08 20.74 1.26
N GLY A 36 11.16 21.17 0.61
CA GLY A 36 12.23 20.24 0.20
C GLY A 36 12.93 19.55 1.36
N GLU A 37 13.05 20.21 2.52
CA GLU A 37 13.65 19.63 3.73
C GLU A 37 12.78 18.49 4.27
N ASP A 38 11.46 18.69 4.33
CA ASP A 38 10.51 17.66 4.74
C ASP A 38 10.60 16.42 3.85
N PHE A 39 10.71 16.63 2.53
CA PHE A 39 10.87 15.54 1.57
C PHE A 39 12.16 14.75 1.83
N VAL A 40 13.30 15.44 2.02
CA VAL A 40 14.59 14.80 2.31
C VAL A 40 14.55 14.02 3.63
N LYS A 41 13.95 14.59 4.68
CA LYS A 41 13.75 13.90 5.96
C LYS A 41 12.93 12.62 5.79
N ALA A 42 11.83 12.69 5.04
CA ALA A 42 10.98 11.54 4.74
C ALA A 42 11.74 10.44 3.99
N GLN A 43 12.58 10.77 3.01
CA GLN A 43 13.39 9.81 2.29
C GLN A 43 14.44 9.12 3.18
N LYS A 44 15.08 9.85 4.10
CA LYS A 44 16.02 9.29 5.08
C LYS A 44 15.32 8.29 6.02
N ILE A 45 14.13 8.66 6.51
CA ILE A 45 13.30 7.78 7.36
C ILE A 45 12.92 6.52 6.57
N ARG A 46 12.46 6.66 5.32
CA ARG A 46 12.14 5.54 4.43
C ARG A 46 13.32 4.58 4.27
N GLN A 47 14.53 5.11 4.05
CA GLN A 47 15.73 4.30 3.92
C GLN A 47 16.06 3.53 5.20
N THR A 48 15.94 4.17 6.36
CA THR A 48 16.15 3.53 7.66
C THR A 48 15.14 2.39 7.88
N ILE A 49 13.87 2.61 7.56
CA ILE A 49 12.82 1.60 7.67
C ILE A 49 13.13 0.41 6.74
N ARG A 50 13.49 0.67 5.47
CA ARG A 50 13.87 -0.38 4.52
C ARG A 50 15.03 -1.24 5.04
N SER A 51 16.07 -0.62 5.59
CA SER A 51 17.21 -1.35 6.16
C SER A 51 16.78 -2.27 7.31
N LYS A 52 15.94 -1.77 8.22
CA LYS A 52 15.42 -2.56 9.34
C LYS A 52 14.56 -3.73 8.86
N TRP A 53 13.67 -3.52 7.90
CA TRP A 53 12.83 -4.57 7.34
C TRP A 53 13.62 -5.61 6.58
N ASN A 54 14.62 -5.21 5.78
CA ASN A 54 15.52 -6.14 5.11
C ASN A 54 16.26 -7.04 6.10
N HIS A 55 16.69 -6.48 7.23
CA HIS A 55 17.34 -7.25 8.27
C HIS A 55 16.36 -8.20 8.98
N PHE A 56 15.14 -7.72 9.30
CA PHE A 56 14.12 -8.53 9.97
C PHE A 56 13.68 -9.73 9.11
N LEU A 57 13.50 -9.53 7.81
CA LEU A 57 13.04 -10.57 6.89
C LEU A 57 14.17 -11.36 6.22
N LYS A 58 15.41 -11.22 6.66
CA LYS A 58 16.54 -11.93 6.01
C LYS A 58 16.35 -13.44 5.96
N ASP A 59 15.76 -14.03 7.01
CA ASP A 59 15.59 -15.47 7.22
C ASP A 59 14.17 -15.97 6.81
N PHE A 60 13.34 -15.09 6.24
CA PHE A 60 11.98 -15.41 5.79
C PHE A 60 11.86 -15.18 4.29
N ASP A 61 11.10 -16.04 3.61
CA ASP A 61 10.83 -15.90 2.18
C ASP A 61 9.67 -14.95 1.92
N LEU A 62 8.60 -15.08 2.72
CA LEU A 62 7.36 -14.31 2.61
C LEU A 62 6.91 -13.83 3.98
N LEU A 63 6.20 -12.71 3.98
CA LEU A 63 5.42 -12.25 5.10
C LEU A 63 3.94 -12.38 4.77
N VAL A 64 3.17 -12.91 5.72
CA VAL A 64 1.71 -13.05 5.60
C VAL A 64 1.05 -12.12 6.61
N THR A 65 0.11 -11.31 6.13
CA THR A 65 -0.68 -10.39 6.97
C THR A 65 -2.13 -10.38 6.53
N HIS A 66 -3.00 -9.80 7.32
CA HIS A 66 -4.34 -9.45 6.85
C HIS A 66 -4.24 -8.36 5.78
N SER A 67 -5.08 -8.43 4.74
CA SER A 67 -5.20 -7.35 3.76
C SER A 67 -5.76 -6.08 4.40
N GLN A 68 -6.71 -6.25 5.33
CA GLN A 68 -7.29 -5.17 6.13
C GLN A 68 -7.31 -5.53 7.61
N PRO A 69 -7.08 -4.57 8.52
CA PRO A 69 -7.04 -4.83 9.97
C PRO A 69 -8.44 -5.06 10.56
N GLU A 70 -9.47 -4.62 9.86
CA GLU A 70 -10.85 -4.61 10.32
C GLU A 70 -11.75 -5.28 9.27
N LYS A 71 -13.01 -5.54 9.66
CA LYS A 71 -14.06 -5.98 8.74
C LYS A 71 -14.20 -4.99 7.59
N THR A 72 -14.78 -5.45 6.49
CA THR A 72 -15.16 -4.60 5.36
C THR A 72 -15.95 -3.39 5.86
N PRO A 73 -15.47 -2.16 5.65
CA PRO A 73 -16.15 -0.97 6.13
C PRO A 73 -17.42 -0.70 5.31
N LEU A 74 -18.33 0.05 5.87
CA LEU A 74 -19.47 0.61 5.11
C LEU A 74 -18.94 1.58 4.05
N LEU A 75 -19.71 1.76 2.97
CA LEU A 75 -19.30 2.60 1.82
C LEU A 75 -19.01 4.06 2.19
N ASP A 76 -19.67 4.56 3.24
CA ASP A 76 -19.50 5.92 3.76
C ASP A 76 -18.33 6.06 4.77
N LYS A 77 -17.67 4.96 5.12
CA LYS A 77 -16.56 4.94 6.08
C LYS A 77 -15.22 4.76 5.38
N PRO A 78 -14.18 5.46 5.84
CA PRO A 78 -12.84 5.26 5.29
C PRO A 78 -12.33 3.85 5.60
N SER A 79 -11.73 3.21 4.60
CA SER A 79 -11.01 1.96 4.77
C SER A 79 -9.64 2.20 5.42
N SER A 80 -9.24 1.32 6.33
CA SER A 80 -7.90 1.38 6.91
C SER A 80 -6.85 0.87 5.92
N THR A 81 -5.83 1.67 5.67
CA THR A 81 -4.67 1.29 4.82
C THR A 81 -3.46 0.87 5.64
N ARG A 82 -3.65 0.60 6.94
CA ARG A 82 -2.57 0.39 7.91
C ARG A 82 -1.58 -0.69 7.49
N PHE A 83 -2.05 -1.82 6.99
CA PHE A 83 -1.18 -2.92 6.57
C PHE A 83 -0.62 -2.75 5.15
N MET A 84 -1.27 -1.98 4.29
CA MET A 84 -0.81 -1.74 2.92
C MET A 84 0.25 -0.63 2.83
N ASN A 85 0.08 0.44 3.59
CA ASN A 85 0.96 1.61 3.50
C ASN A 85 2.43 1.30 3.80
N SER A 86 2.70 0.38 4.73
CA SER A 86 4.06 -0.02 5.09
C SER A 86 4.82 -0.59 3.89
N PHE A 87 4.20 -1.46 3.13
CA PHE A 87 4.84 -2.11 1.98
C PHE A 87 4.92 -1.19 0.77
N ASN A 88 3.94 -0.30 0.59
CA ASN A 88 4.01 0.78 -0.42
C ASN A 88 5.19 1.73 -0.15
N ILE A 89 5.43 2.10 1.11
CA ILE A 89 6.57 2.92 1.50
C ILE A 89 7.89 2.18 1.27
N LEU A 90 7.93 0.88 1.55
CA LEU A 90 9.09 0.04 1.33
C LEU A 90 9.37 -0.20 -0.16
N GLY A 91 8.35 -0.16 -1.01
CA GLY A 91 8.42 -0.54 -2.41
C GLY A 91 8.58 -2.05 -2.58
N TRP A 92 7.94 -2.84 -1.72
CA TRP A 92 7.97 -4.29 -1.77
C TRP A 92 6.75 -4.84 -2.50
N PRO A 93 6.92 -5.92 -3.28
CA PRO A 93 5.81 -6.57 -3.94
C PRO A 93 4.86 -7.19 -2.92
N ALA A 94 3.57 -6.97 -3.11
CA ALA A 94 2.52 -7.52 -2.28
C ALA A 94 1.31 -7.92 -3.13
N ILE A 95 0.65 -9.01 -2.74
CA ILE A 95 -0.58 -9.50 -3.36
C ILE A 95 -1.62 -9.77 -2.29
N SER A 96 -2.87 -9.42 -2.55
CA SER A 96 -4.00 -9.78 -1.70
C SER A 96 -4.81 -10.85 -2.40
N ILE A 97 -5.09 -11.94 -1.68
CA ILE A 97 -5.87 -13.07 -2.19
C ILE A 97 -7.05 -13.36 -1.25
N PRO A 98 -8.17 -13.89 -1.76
CA PRO A 98 -9.29 -14.28 -0.94
C PRO A 98 -8.90 -15.44 0.00
N MET A 99 -9.43 -15.42 1.23
CA MET A 99 -9.22 -16.46 2.25
C MET A 99 -10.54 -16.86 2.92
N GLY A 100 -11.63 -16.88 2.17
CA GLY A 100 -12.94 -17.21 2.69
C GLY A 100 -13.81 -15.99 2.98
N LYS A 101 -14.80 -16.16 3.86
CA LYS A 101 -15.78 -15.14 4.19
C LYS A 101 -15.91 -14.99 5.69
N ASP A 102 -16.29 -13.81 6.13
CA ASP A 102 -16.65 -13.55 7.51
C ASP A 102 -18.07 -14.09 7.83
N LYS A 103 -18.50 -13.88 9.08
CA LYS A 103 -19.86 -14.28 9.54
C LYS A 103 -21.00 -13.57 8.80
N ASP A 104 -20.73 -12.45 8.16
CA ASP A 104 -21.70 -11.66 7.42
C ASP A 104 -21.61 -11.98 5.89
N ALA A 105 -20.95 -13.08 5.53
CA ALA A 105 -20.66 -13.55 4.16
C ALA A 105 -19.83 -12.57 3.29
N LEU A 106 -19.15 -11.61 3.91
CA LEU A 106 -18.26 -10.69 3.24
C LEU A 106 -16.87 -11.32 3.06
N PRO A 107 -16.19 -11.07 1.94
CA PRO A 107 -14.89 -11.67 1.66
C PRO A 107 -13.82 -11.21 2.65
N LEU A 108 -13.02 -12.15 3.12
CA LEU A 108 -11.78 -11.91 3.86
C LEU A 108 -10.59 -12.07 2.92
N GLY A 109 -9.61 -11.21 3.08
CA GLY A 109 -8.36 -11.27 2.31
C GLY A 109 -7.14 -11.41 3.20
N ILE A 110 -6.19 -12.21 2.75
CA ILE A 110 -4.83 -12.19 3.27
C ILE A 110 -3.91 -11.48 2.28
N GLN A 111 -2.89 -10.86 2.80
CA GLN A 111 -1.84 -10.22 2.04
C GLN A 111 -0.54 -10.99 2.19
N LEU A 112 0.04 -11.36 1.07
CA LEU A 112 1.39 -11.90 0.99
C LEU A 112 2.32 -10.78 0.54
N VAL A 113 3.50 -10.72 1.14
CA VAL A 113 4.52 -9.72 0.83
C VAL A 113 5.85 -10.45 0.65
N ALA A 114 6.57 -10.14 -0.42
CA ALA A 114 7.89 -10.67 -0.69
C ALA A 114 8.97 -9.59 -0.64
N LYS A 115 10.23 -10.00 -0.62
CA LYS A 115 11.37 -9.09 -0.79
C LYS A 115 11.35 -8.48 -2.20
N PRO A 116 12.02 -7.35 -2.41
CA PRO A 116 12.12 -6.74 -3.73
C PRO A 116 12.59 -7.76 -4.80
N TRP A 117 11.96 -7.71 -5.96
CA TRP A 117 12.26 -8.56 -7.12
C TRP A 117 11.93 -10.05 -6.93
N GLN A 118 11.07 -10.38 -5.95
CA GLN A 118 10.59 -11.74 -5.71
C GLN A 118 9.11 -11.91 -6.10
N GLU A 119 8.66 -11.25 -7.15
CA GLU A 119 7.28 -11.31 -7.64
C GLU A 119 6.89 -12.72 -8.07
N GLU A 120 7.81 -13.49 -8.68
CA GLU A 120 7.57 -14.87 -9.07
C GLU A 120 7.26 -15.76 -7.86
N LEU A 121 8.06 -15.66 -6.80
CA LEU A 121 7.82 -16.38 -5.55
C LEU A 121 6.46 -16.02 -4.95
N LEU A 122 6.13 -14.73 -4.97
CA LEU A 122 4.87 -14.21 -4.46
C LEU A 122 3.67 -14.79 -5.22
N LEU A 123 3.72 -14.80 -6.55
CA LEU A 123 2.66 -15.35 -7.39
C LEU A 123 2.49 -16.87 -7.22
N ARG A 124 3.59 -17.61 -7.14
CA ARG A 124 3.53 -19.07 -6.88
C ARG A 124 2.89 -19.38 -5.53
N ALA A 125 3.27 -18.64 -4.49
CA ALA A 125 2.69 -18.82 -3.16
C ALA A 125 1.19 -18.47 -3.16
N ALA A 126 0.81 -17.38 -3.81
CA ALA A 126 -0.58 -16.97 -3.95
C ALA A 126 -1.42 -18.04 -4.67
N GLN A 127 -0.94 -18.55 -5.80
CA GLN A 127 -1.60 -19.61 -6.55
C GLN A 127 -1.77 -20.89 -5.72
N THR A 128 -0.74 -21.25 -4.94
CA THR A 128 -0.81 -22.41 -4.07
C THR A 128 -1.92 -22.25 -3.03
N ILE A 129 -1.97 -21.11 -2.34
CA ILE A 129 -3.00 -20.87 -1.31
C ILE A 129 -4.39 -20.84 -1.94
N GLU A 130 -4.56 -20.16 -3.07
CA GLU A 130 -5.84 -20.05 -3.77
C GLU A 130 -6.39 -21.42 -4.21
N SER A 131 -5.52 -22.36 -4.54
CA SER A 131 -5.93 -23.72 -4.92
C SER A 131 -6.50 -24.56 -3.76
N TYR A 132 -6.31 -24.11 -2.52
CA TYR A 132 -6.83 -24.76 -1.30
C TYR A 132 -7.98 -23.98 -0.63
N SER A 133 -8.43 -22.86 -1.21
CA SER A 133 -9.44 -21.96 -0.61
C SER A 133 -10.87 -22.23 -1.14
#